data_65484e82128358b263f1aa361e93fa41
#
_entry.id   65484e82128358b263f1aa361e93fa41
#
_cell.length_a   1.000
_cell.length_b   1.000
_cell.length_c   1.000
_cell.angle_alpha   90.00
_cell.angle_beta   90.00
_cell.angle_gamma   90.00
#
_symmetry.space_group_name_H-M   'P 1'
#
loop_
_entity.id
_entity.type
_entity.pdbx_description
1 polymer ?
#
loop_
_entity_poly.entity_id
_entity_poly.type
_entity_poly.pdbx_seq_one_letter_code
_entity_poly.pdbx_strand_id
1 'polypeptide(L)'
;MYYILYNPLSSNGSGKKHVARIEELLKSENKEYEVIDLVEANKDVMGHASKIHRTDTLIIVGGDGTLHRFVNAIKGIQNNSEVYLYRGGTGNDFSRDFPKQMLINITENLKNLPSVTIGGKEELFLNGCGFGVDGEVCLIFNDKENKKKGLN
;
A
#
# COMPACT_ATOMS: atom_id res chain seq x y z
N MET A 1 0.93 19.27 -3.08
CA MET A 1 -0.20 18.63 -2.38
C MET A 1 0.23 17.27 -1.85
N TYR A 2 -0.24 16.85 -0.68
CA TYR A 2 0.00 15.50 -0.14
C TYR A 2 -1.28 14.67 -0.22
N TYR A 3 -1.17 13.42 -0.63
CA TYR A 3 -2.28 12.47 -0.64
C TYR A 3 -1.98 11.34 0.33
N ILE A 4 -2.81 11.17 1.35
CA ILE A 4 -2.69 10.09 2.34
C ILE A 4 -3.61 8.96 1.90
N LEU A 5 -3.05 7.88 1.38
CA LEU A 5 -3.78 6.71 0.91
C LEU A 5 -3.75 5.64 2.01
N TYR A 6 -4.89 5.27 2.53
CA TYR A 6 -4.97 4.29 3.60
C TYR A 6 -6.02 3.20 3.34
N ASN A 7 -5.78 2.03 3.90
CA ASN A 7 -6.77 0.97 3.92
C ASN A 7 -7.38 0.88 5.33
N PRO A 8 -8.67 1.21 5.51
CA PRO A 8 -9.33 1.16 6.82
C PRO A 8 -9.38 -0.25 7.42
N LEU A 9 -9.27 -1.29 6.58
CA LEU A 9 -9.27 -2.69 7.01
C LEU A 9 -7.88 -3.21 7.40
N SER A 10 -6.82 -2.42 7.18
CA SER A 10 -5.47 -2.81 7.56
C SER A 10 -5.25 -2.71 9.08
N SER A 11 -4.29 -3.48 9.59
CA SER A 11 -3.82 -3.40 10.98
C SER A 11 -4.93 -3.48 12.03
N ASN A 12 -5.89 -4.40 11.85
CA ASN A 12 -7.03 -4.58 12.73
C ASN A 12 -7.84 -3.29 12.99
N GLY A 13 -7.98 -2.44 11.96
CA GLY A 13 -8.74 -1.19 12.02
C GLY A 13 -7.98 0.01 12.59
N SER A 14 -6.68 -0.11 12.89
CA SER A 14 -5.86 1.02 13.38
C SER A 14 -5.45 2.03 12.30
N GLY A 15 -5.81 1.79 11.03
CA GLY A 15 -5.47 2.67 9.91
C GLY A 15 -5.83 4.13 10.14
N LYS A 16 -7.00 4.43 10.68
CA LYS A 16 -7.44 5.80 11.01
C LYS A 16 -6.54 6.49 12.03
N LYS A 17 -6.03 5.75 13.04
CA LYS A 17 -5.11 6.29 14.04
C LYS A 17 -3.76 6.67 13.42
N HIS A 18 -3.29 5.91 12.45
CA HIS A 18 -2.07 6.21 11.72
C HIS A 18 -2.24 7.43 10.82
N VAL A 19 -3.39 7.53 10.14
CA VAL A 19 -3.75 8.72 9.36
C VAL A 19 -3.73 9.98 10.23
N ALA A 20 -4.37 9.96 11.39
CA ALA A 20 -4.42 11.11 12.31
C ALA A 20 -3.02 11.64 12.68
N ARG A 21 -2.04 10.73 12.90
CA ARG A 21 -0.66 11.13 13.19
C ARG A 21 0.02 11.83 12.01
N ILE A 22 -0.26 11.39 10.79
CA ILE A 22 0.29 12.00 9.59
C ILE A 22 -0.36 13.37 9.36
N GLU A 23 -1.67 13.48 9.58
CA GLU A 23 -2.39 14.75 9.50
C GLU A 23 -1.82 15.78 10.49
N GLU A 24 -1.54 15.39 11.74
CA GLU A 24 -0.90 16.25 12.74
C GLU A 24 0.47 16.76 12.25
N LEU A 25 1.29 15.87 11.68
CA LEU A 25 2.58 16.23 11.11
C LEU A 25 2.41 17.26 9.97
N LEU A 26 1.56 16.96 8.99
CA LEU A 26 1.36 17.83 7.83
C LEU A 26 0.76 19.18 8.21
N LYS A 27 -0.16 19.21 9.18
CA LYS A 27 -0.70 20.46 9.75
C LYS A 27 0.38 21.29 10.43
N SER A 28 1.27 20.65 11.20
CA SER A 28 2.38 21.37 11.88
C SER A 28 3.35 21.99 10.89
N GLU A 29 3.47 21.43 9.70
CA GLU A 29 4.30 21.92 8.62
C GLU A 29 3.56 22.84 7.63
N ASN A 30 2.29 23.19 7.89
CA ASN A 30 1.42 23.96 6.99
C ASN A 30 1.33 23.38 5.58
N LYS A 31 1.29 22.03 5.45
CA LYS A 31 1.14 21.32 4.19
C LYS A 31 -0.33 21.05 3.88
N GLU A 32 -0.72 21.27 2.62
CA GLU A 32 -2.03 20.88 2.13
C GLU A 32 -2.06 19.37 1.86
N TYR A 33 -3.14 18.70 2.28
CA TYR A 33 -3.29 17.26 2.10
C TYR A 33 -4.75 16.86 1.86
N GLU A 34 -4.92 15.69 1.24
CA GLU A 34 -6.19 14.98 1.07
C GLU A 34 -6.04 13.54 1.57
N VAL A 35 -7.07 13.02 2.25
CA VAL A 35 -7.11 11.63 2.73
C VAL A 35 -7.97 10.80 1.80
N ILE A 36 -7.41 9.72 1.26
CA ILE A 36 -8.09 8.82 0.33
C ILE A 36 -8.22 7.42 0.97
N ASP A 37 -9.46 6.98 1.14
CA ASP A 37 -9.77 5.61 1.54
C ASP A 37 -9.64 4.68 0.34
N LEU A 38 -8.68 3.74 0.39
CA LEU A 38 -8.40 2.82 -0.73
C LEU A 38 -9.52 1.79 -0.98
N VAL A 39 -10.39 1.54 -0.01
CA VAL A 39 -11.57 0.66 -0.20
C VAL A 39 -12.65 1.39 -0.99
N GLU A 40 -12.88 2.66 -0.68
CA GLU A 40 -13.83 3.50 -1.42
C GLU A 40 -13.25 3.90 -2.79
N ALA A 41 -11.99 4.31 -2.85
CA ALA A 41 -11.30 4.71 -4.08
C ALA A 41 -11.16 3.57 -5.10
N ASN A 42 -11.21 2.32 -4.66
CA ASN A 42 -11.17 1.16 -5.58
C ASN A 42 -12.36 1.13 -6.57
N LYS A 43 -13.38 1.94 -6.32
CA LYS A 43 -14.53 2.14 -7.23
C LYS A 43 -14.20 3.10 -8.39
N ASP A 44 -13.20 4.00 -8.20
CA ASP A 44 -12.76 4.97 -9.21
C ASP A 44 -11.25 5.30 -9.08
N VAL A 45 -10.42 4.27 -9.25
CA VAL A 45 -8.95 4.42 -9.19
C VAL A 45 -8.45 5.40 -10.24
N MET A 46 -9.01 5.37 -11.44
CA MET A 46 -8.58 6.23 -12.55
C MET A 46 -8.94 7.69 -12.29
N GLY A 47 -10.11 7.97 -11.71
CA GLY A 47 -10.52 9.32 -11.34
C GLY A 47 -9.61 9.91 -10.26
N HIS A 48 -9.22 9.14 -9.27
CA HIS A 48 -8.26 9.58 -8.25
C HIS A 48 -6.85 9.76 -8.83
N ALA A 49 -6.36 8.81 -9.63
CA ALA A 49 -5.05 8.89 -10.24
C ALA A 49 -4.89 10.11 -11.17
N SER A 50 -5.96 10.50 -11.88
CA SER A 50 -5.93 11.66 -12.79
C SER A 50 -5.79 13.01 -12.07
N LYS A 51 -6.13 13.09 -10.79
CA LYS A 51 -5.98 14.30 -9.97
C LYS A 51 -4.58 14.48 -9.40
N ILE A 52 -3.78 13.43 -9.39
CA ILE A 52 -2.44 13.45 -8.79
C ILE A 52 -1.44 13.97 -9.82
N HIS A 53 -0.80 15.08 -9.50
CA HIS A 53 0.23 15.70 -10.35
C HIS A 53 1.63 15.20 -9.98
N ARG A 54 2.59 15.37 -10.91
CA ARG A 54 4.00 14.96 -10.73
C ARG A 54 4.71 15.62 -9.56
N THR A 55 4.20 16.75 -9.08
CA THR A 55 4.73 17.52 -7.96
C THR A 55 4.08 17.14 -6.62
N ASP A 56 3.13 16.23 -6.65
CA ASP A 56 2.44 15.78 -5.46
C ASP A 56 3.21 14.67 -4.75
N THR A 57 2.93 14.49 -3.49
CA THR A 57 3.53 13.46 -2.64
C THR A 57 2.46 12.48 -2.19
N LEU A 58 2.73 11.19 -2.38
CA LEU A 58 1.84 10.11 -1.95
C LEU A 58 2.35 9.51 -0.65
N ILE A 59 1.49 9.34 0.33
CA ILE A 59 1.80 8.65 1.59
C ILE A 59 0.91 7.43 1.70
N ILE A 60 1.50 6.25 1.55
CA ILE A 60 0.79 4.96 1.67
C ILE A 60 0.80 4.55 3.13
N VAL A 61 -0.38 4.40 3.73
CA VAL A 61 -0.55 3.96 5.12
C VAL A 61 -1.03 2.52 5.15
N GLY A 62 -0.15 1.61 5.50
CA GLY A 62 -0.48 0.18 5.53
C GLY A 62 0.74 -0.72 5.63
N GLY A 63 0.52 -2.02 5.43
CA GLY A 63 1.56 -3.04 5.29
C GLY A 63 1.71 -3.50 3.84
N ASP A 64 2.41 -4.64 3.66
CA ASP A 64 2.72 -5.20 2.35
C ASP A 64 1.50 -5.40 1.46
N GLY A 65 0.38 -5.89 2.01
CA GLY A 65 -0.85 -6.09 1.26
C GLY A 65 -1.49 -4.79 0.74
N THR A 66 -1.36 -3.68 1.48
CA THR A 66 -1.84 -2.36 1.03
C THR A 66 -0.95 -1.84 -0.09
N LEU A 67 0.36 -1.95 0.09
CA LEU A 67 1.34 -1.52 -0.90
C LEU A 67 1.24 -2.35 -2.19
N HIS A 68 1.08 -3.66 -2.09
CA HIS A 68 0.87 -4.56 -3.23
C HIS A 68 -0.35 -4.16 -4.07
N ARG A 69 -1.49 -3.87 -3.42
CA ARG A 69 -2.69 -3.40 -4.12
C ARG A 69 -2.46 -2.05 -4.77
N PHE A 70 -1.79 -1.14 -4.09
CA PHE A 70 -1.47 0.19 -4.62
C PHE A 70 -0.64 0.09 -5.91
N VAL A 71 0.48 -0.64 -5.91
CA VAL A 71 1.36 -0.73 -7.10
C VAL A 71 0.66 -1.38 -8.30
N ASN A 72 -0.23 -2.36 -8.06
CA ASN A 72 -1.01 -2.98 -9.13
C ASN A 72 -2.16 -2.10 -9.63
N ALA A 73 -2.74 -1.26 -8.77
CA ALA A 73 -3.76 -0.31 -9.17
C ALA A 73 -3.23 0.82 -10.06
N ILE A 74 -1.99 1.27 -9.82
CA ILE A 74 -1.34 2.33 -10.62
C ILE A 74 -0.48 1.79 -11.76
N LYS A 75 -0.46 0.49 -11.97
CA LYS A 75 0.30 -0.16 -13.04
C LYS A 75 -0.08 0.44 -14.40
N GLY A 76 0.94 0.86 -15.16
CA GLY A 76 0.75 1.52 -16.46
C GLY A 76 0.40 3.01 -16.38
N ILE A 77 0.20 3.57 -15.19
CA ILE A 77 0.02 5.00 -15.00
C ILE A 77 1.41 5.62 -14.80
N GLN A 78 1.80 6.53 -15.70
CA GLN A 78 3.04 7.29 -15.52
C GLN A 78 2.86 8.31 -14.40
N ASN A 79 3.26 7.94 -13.21
CA ASN A 79 3.28 8.81 -12.06
C ASN A 79 4.72 8.98 -11.55
N ASN A 80 5.21 10.23 -11.56
CA ASN A 80 6.54 10.59 -11.06
C ASN A 80 6.47 11.28 -9.69
N SER A 81 5.36 11.16 -8.98
CA SER A 81 5.20 11.67 -7.63
C SER A 81 6.14 10.93 -6.66
N GLU A 82 6.60 11.62 -5.64
CA GLU A 82 7.28 10.96 -4.54
C GLU A 82 6.32 10.08 -3.75
N VAL A 83 6.76 8.88 -3.43
CA VAL A 83 5.96 7.91 -2.66
C VAL A 83 6.65 7.60 -1.34
N TYR A 84 5.93 7.83 -0.27
CA TYR A 84 6.33 7.51 1.10
C TYR A 84 5.47 6.39 1.66
N LEU A 85 6.09 5.52 2.45
CA LEU A 85 5.41 4.46 3.20
C LEU A 85 5.39 4.81 4.69
N TYR A 86 4.19 4.79 5.29
CA TYR A 86 4.00 4.71 6.74
C TYR A 86 3.71 3.26 7.11
N ARG A 87 4.57 2.68 7.95
CA ARG A 87 4.44 1.28 8.39
C ARG A 87 3.21 1.10 9.28
N GLY A 88 2.09 0.79 8.67
CA GLY A 88 0.82 0.55 9.37
C GLY A 88 0.40 -0.92 9.38
N GLY A 89 1.19 -1.83 8.85
CA GLY A 89 0.90 -3.26 8.78
C GLY A 89 1.50 -4.08 9.92
N THR A 90 1.11 -5.35 10.00
CA THR A 90 1.64 -6.30 10.99
C THR A 90 2.97 -6.91 10.54
N GLY A 91 3.12 -7.24 9.25
CA GLY A 91 4.33 -7.84 8.68
C GLY A 91 5.38 -6.79 8.32
N ASN A 92 5.08 -5.95 7.35
CA ASN A 92 5.98 -4.91 6.79
C ASN A 92 7.31 -5.49 6.26
N ASP A 93 7.25 -6.64 5.60
CA ASP A 93 8.44 -7.35 5.08
C ASP A 93 9.18 -6.53 4.04
N PHE A 94 8.47 -5.85 3.13
CA PHE A 94 9.06 -4.95 2.14
C PHE A 94 9.94 -3.88 2.78
N SER A 95 9.52 -3.35 3.93
CA SER A 95 10.23 -2.26 4.58
C SER A 95 11.11 -2.68 5.76
N ARG A 96 11.34 -3.98 5.95
CA ARG A 96 12.09 -4.53 7.11
C ARG A 96 13.48 -3.92 7.25
N ASP A 97 14.19 -3.80 6.13
CA ASP A 97 15.58 -3.35 6.10
C ASP A 97 15.74 -1.83 5.93
N PHE A 98 14.63 -1.10 5.80
CA PHE A 98 14.67 0.36 5.74
C PHE A 98 14.89 0.97 7.13
N PRO A 99 15.45 2.19 7.20
CA PRO A 99 15.60 2.92 8.45
C PRO A 99 14.27 3.04 9.21
N LYS A 100 14.35 3.05 10.56
CA LYS A 100 13.17 3.21 11.42
C LYS A 100 12.73 4.68 11.47
N GLN A 101 12.19 5.16 10.37
CA GLN A 101 11.61 6.49 10.22
C GLN A 101 10.09 6.41 10.18
N MET A 102 9.41 7.50 10.54
CA MET A 102 7.95 7.59 10.48
C MET A 102 7.43 7.46 9.04
N LEU A 103 8.04 8.20 8.11
CA LEU A 103 7.79 8.14 6.68
C LEU A 103 9.07 7.69 5.96
N ILE A 104 8.95 6.66 5.15
CA ILE A 104 10.06 6.07 4.41
C ILE A 104 9.85 6.39 2.93
N ASN A 105 10.78 7.11 2.32
CA ASN A 105 10.74 7.31 0.87
C ASN A 105 11.03 5.99 0.15
N ILE A 106 10.08 5.52 -0.64
CA ILE A 106 10.15 4.26 -1.40
C ILE A 106 10.06 4.48 -2.91
N THR A 107 10.12 5.72 -3.37
CA THR A 107 9.93 6.11 -4.77
C THR A 107 10.80 5.29 -5.73
N GLU A 108 12.09 5.19 -5.44
CA GLU A 108 13.02 4.44 -6.29
C GLU A 108 12.77 2.93 -6.26
N ASN A 109 12.34 2.41 -5.12
CA ASN A 109 12.06 0.99 -4.95
C ASN A 109 10.84 0.52 -5.75
N LEU A 110 9.94 1.43 -6.12
CA LEU A 110 8.73 1.11 -6.90
C LEU A 110 8.94 1.18 -8.42
N LYS A 111 10.04 1.73 -8.90
CA LYS A 111 10.27 1.94 -10.35
C LYS A 111 10.47 0.65 -11.14
N ASN A 112 11.07 -0.36 -10.56
CA ASN A 112 11.48 -1.60 -11.25
C ASN A 112 11.01 -2.83 -10.47
N LEU A 113 9.73 -2.88 -10.12
CA LEU A 113 9.16 -4.04 -9.46
C LEU A 113 9.11 -5.25 -10.41
N PRO A 114 9.47 -6.43 -9.93
CA PRO A 114 9.30 -7.66 -10.69
C PRO A 114 7.82 -7.97 -10.91
N SER A 115 7.53 -8.68 -12.00
CA SER A 115 6.17 -9.10 -12.33
C SER A 115 6.08 -10.61 -12.59
N VAL A 116 4.88 -11.14 -12.42
CA VAL A 116 4.52 -12.50 -12.79
C VAL A 116 3.27 -12.49 -13.65
N THR A 117 3.23 -13.31 -14.69
CA THR A 117 2.05 -13.46 -15.55
C THR A 117 1.41 -14.82 -15.34
N ILE A 118 0.15 -14.82 -14.87
CA ILE A 118 -0.64 -16.03 -14.63
C ILE A 118 -1.98 -15.88 -15.35
N GLY A 119 -2.29 -16.85 -16.22
CA GLY A 119 -3.56 -16.80 -16.98
C GLY A 119 -3.71 -15.56 -17.87
N GLY A 120 -2.62 -15.01 -18.37
CA GLY A 120 -2.63 -13.79 -19.19
C GLY A 120 -2.73 -12.49 -18.40
N LYS A 121 -2.85 -12.55 -17.06
CA LYS A 121 -2.84 -11.38 -16.18
C LYS A 121 -1.46 -11.21 -15.57
N GLU A 122 -0.84 -10.05 -15.80
CA GLU A 122 0.41 -9.68 -15.19
C GLU A 122 0.18 -8.94 -13.88
N GLU A 123 0.86 -9.35 -12.82
CA GLU A 123 0.86 -8.69 -11.51
C GLU A 123 2.28 -8.37 -11.04
N LEU A 124 2.45 -7.16 -10.49
CA LEU A 124 3.68 -6.75 -9.82
C LEU A 124 3.73 -7.34 -8.41
N PHE A 125 4.91 -7.69 -7.93
CA PHE A 125 5.08 -8.15 -6.56
C PHE A 125 6.25 -7.44 -5.87
N LEU A 126 6.18 -7.33 -4.54
CA LEU A 126 7.13 -6.56 -3.72
C LEU A 126 8.25 -7.43 -3.14
N ASN A 127 7.89 -8.56 -2.55
CA ASN A 127 8.80 -9.38 -1.76
C ASN A 127 9.11 -10.71 -2.45
N GLY A 128 8.07 -11.44 -2.83
CA GLY A 128 8.20 -12.74 -3.45
C GLY A 128 6.89 -13.25 -4.03
N CYS A 129 6.99 -14.24 -4.89
CA CYS A 129 5.87 -14.96 -5.48
C CYS A 129 6.06 -16.45 -5.18
N GLY A 130 5.11 -17.04 -4.45
CA GLY A 130 5.13 -18.47 -4.09
C GLY A 130 4.32 -19.29 -5.07
N PHE A 131 4.83 -20.48 -5.42
CA PHE A 131 4.16 -21.46 -6.28
C PHE A 131 4.06 -22.82 -5.57
N GLY A 132 3.11 -23.63 -5.99
CA GLY A 132 2.93 -24.97 -5.43
C GLY A 132 2.53 -24.93 -3.96
N VAL A 133 3.28 -25.60 -3.09
CA VAL A 133 2.99 -25.72 -1.66
C VAL A 133 2.90 -24.36 -0.98
N ASP A 134 3.80 -23.43 -1.29
CA ASP A 134 3.77 -22.07 -0.71
C ASP A 134 2.49 -21.32 -1.08
N GLY A 135 2.04 -21.45 -2.33
CA GLY A 135 0.78 -20.85 -2.78
C GLY A 135 -0.43 -21.48 -2.08
N GLU A 136 -0.42 -22.79 -1.88
CA GLU A 136 -1.51 -23.52 -1.21
C GLU A 136 -1.59 -23.16 0.27
N VAL A 137 -0.47 -23.05 0.97
CA VAL A 137 -0.40 -22.54 2.35
C VAL A 137 -1.01 -21.13 2.44
N CYS A 138 -0.64 -20.23 1.52
CA CYS A 138 -1.22 -18.88 1.48
C CYS A 138 -2.75 -18.89 1.25
N LEU A 139 -3.26 -19.79 0.42
CA LEU A 139 -4.70 -19.95 0.21
C LEU A 139 -5.40 -20.40 1.49
N ILE A 140 -4.87 -21.40 2.18
CA ILE A 140 -5.41 -21.91 3.45
C ILE A 140 -5.47 -20.80 4.50
N PHE A 141 -4.40 -20.00 4.65
CA PHE A 141 -4.39 -18.88 5.60
C PHE A 141 -5.32 -17.73 5.22
N ASN A 142 -5.60 -17.56 3.93
CA ASN A 142 -6.52 -16.52 3.46
C ASN A 142 -7.98 -16.95 3.45
N ASP A 143 -8.28 -18.23 3.64
CA ASP A 143 -9.64 -18.73 3.73
C ASP A 143 -10.35 -18.13 4.94
N LYS A 144 -11.55 -17.57 4.69
CA LYS A 144 -12.38 -16.93 5.72
C LYS A 144 -12.80 -17.88 6.85
N GLU A 145 -12.93 -19.18 6.55
CA GLU A 145 -13.26 -20.19 7.56
C GLU A 145 -12.09 -20.48 8.49
N ASN A 146 -10.88 -20.52 7.95
CA ASN A 146 -9.67 -20.73 8.75
C ASN A 146 -9.31 -19.53 9.62
N LYS A 147 -9.57 -18.31 9.16
CA LYS A 147 -9.44 -17.08 9.97
C LYS A 147 -10.39 -17.08 11.18
N LYS A 148 -11.60 -17.63 11.03
CA LYS A 148 -12.55 -17.78 12.16
C LYS A 148 -12.11 -18.82 13.20
N LYS A 149 -11.26 -19.77 12.82
CA LYS A 149 -10.73 -20.83 13.70
C LYS A 149 -9.46 -20.41 14.45
N GLY A 150 -9.01 -19.17 14.29
CA GLY A 150 -7.82 -18.65 15.00
C GLY A 150 -6.49 -19.21 14.48
N LEU A 151 -6.48 -19.78 13.28
CA LEU A 151 -5.26 -20.16 12.57
C LEU A 151 -4.66 -18.90 11.93
N ASN A 152 -3.93 -18.13 12.71
CA ASN A 152 -3.13 -16.97 12.28
C ASN A 152 -1.66 -17.35 12.25
#